data_e50d08a1f84641d3172ffdc244ead06e
#
_entry.id   e50d08a1f84641d3172ffdc244ead06e
#
_cell.length_a   1.000
_cell.length_b   1.000
_cell.length_c   1.000
_cell.angle_alpha   90.00
_cell.angle_beta   90.00
_cell.angle_gamma   90.00
#
_symmetry.space_group_name_H-M   'P 1'
#
loop_
_entity.id
_entity.type
_entity.pdbx_description
1 polymer ?
#
loop_
_entity_poly.entity_id
_entity_poly.type
_entity_poly.pdbx_seq_one_letter_code
_entity_poly.pdbx_strand_id
1 'polypeptide(L)'
;MKLASYVGTHSSLMGLGNRLIRLRLSGVKEFFKTNPSKDQSILRASHSEIVFEPSDGVDHLMPDGTCQPNEKGELWCISSTGLEHIPSFSKRRPGKMGGVRFKRIDVQTDQWELDNLPFDTVKVAVWSNENQGRLYDWQLILGFLTWVVPNKKSRVMCSEACAEALGIPDSHRFDPCSLQAFVRGCNHARN
;
A
#
# COMPACT_ATOMS: atom_id res chain seq x y z
N MET A 1 -1.03 0.88 -14.39
CA MET A 1 -1.18 0.92 -12.92
C MET A 1 -0.69 -0.38 -12.30
N LYS A 2 0.02 -0.30 -11.18
CA LYS A 2 0.59 -1.49 -10.53
C LYS A 2 0.32 -1.48 -9.02
N LEU A 3 0.25 -2.67 -8.41
CA LEU A 3 0.40 -2.84 -6.97
C LEU A 3 1.88 -2.94 -6.65
N ALA A 4 2.40 -2.03 -5.83
CA ALA A 4 3.74 -2.10 -5.26
C ALA A 4 3.64 -2.69 -3.86
N SER A 5 4.21 -3.86 -3.67
CA SER A 5 4.28 -4.57 -2.40
C SER A 5 5.66 -4.41 -1.79
N TYR A 6 5.74 -3.78 -0.61
CA TYR A 6 7.01 -3.56 0.07
C TYR A 6 7.50 -4.83 0.73
N VAL A 7 8.66 -5.29 0.31
CA VAL A 7 9.32 -6.52 0.80
C VAL A 7 10.68 -6.24 1.47
N GLY A 8 11.13 -4.99 1.47
CA GLY A 8 12.37 -4.56 2.06
C GLY A 8 12.41 -4.64 3.59
N THR A 9 13.60 -4.50 4.17
CA THR A 9 13.81 -4.41 5.62
C THR A 9 14.30 -3.02 5.98
N HIS A 10 13.56 -2.29 6.82
CA HIS A 10 14.04 -1.03 7.39
C HIS A 10 14.70 -1.26 8.75
N SER A 11 15.79 -0.52 9.03
CA SER A 11 16.48 -0.50 10.34
C SER A 11 15.80 0.42 11.37
N SER A 12 14.72 1.10 11.01
CA SER A 12 14.01 2.09 11.83
C SER A 12 12.81 1.51 12.60
N LEU A 13 12.12 2.34 13.39
CA LEU A 13 10.85 2.01 14.06
C LEU A 13 9.79 1.47 13.08
N MET A 14 9.79 1.94 11.81
CA MET A 14 9.00 1.35 10.73
C MET A 14 9.39 -0.11 10.47
N GLY A 15 10.68 -0.43 10.59
CA GLY A 15 11.17 -1.80 10.47
C GLY A 15 10.61 -2.73 11.54
N LEU A 16 10.41 -2.25 12.78
CA LEU A 16 9.77 -3.05 13.83
C LEU A 16 8.31 -3.37 13.50
N GLY A 17 7.53 -2.38 13.05
CA GLY A 17 6.15 -2.58 12.60
C GLY A 17 6.06 -3.59 11.46
N ASN A 18 6.92 -3.44 10.45
CA ASN A 18 7.00 -4.37 9.31
C ASN A 18 7.41 -5.79 9.75
N ARG A 19 8.35 -5.92 10.70
CA ARG A 19 8.75 -7.22 11.26
C ARG A 19 7.61 -7.89 12.02
N LEU A 20 6.82 -7.13 12.79
CA LEU A 20 5.65 -7.66 13.50
C LEU A 20 4.56 -8.14 12.53
N ILE A 21 4.30 -7.37 11.46
CA ILE A 21 3.38 -7.79 10.39
C ILE A 21 3.88 -9.09 9.75
N ARG A 22 5.16 -9.19 9.41
CA ARG A 22 5.77 -10.41 8.85
C ARG A 22 5.73 -11.59 9.81
N LEU A 23 6.04 -11.38 11.10
CA LEU A 23 5.95 -12.41 12.11
C LEU A 23 4.57 -13.07 12.12
N ARG A 24 3.53 -12.25 11.98
CA ARG A 24 2.15 -12.70 11.97
C ARG A 24 1.79 -13.44 10.68
N LEU A 25 2.24 -12.95 9.53
CA LEU A 25 1.83 -13.45 8.21
C LEU A 25 2.70 -14.61 7.72
N SER A 26 4.01 -14.59 8.01
CA SER A 26 4.99 -15.54 7.47
C SER A 26 5.69 -16.38 8.55
N GLY A 27 5.34 -16.17 9.82
CA GLY A 27 5.85 -16.95 10.95
C GLY A 27 7.22 -16.52 11.47
N VAL A 28 7.63 -17.14 12.59
CA VAL A 28 8.83 -16.78 13.37
C VAL A 28 10.13 -16.84 12.54
N LYS A 29 10.24 -17.77 11.59
CA LYS A 29 11.45 -17.93 10.76
C LYS A 29 11.75 -16.68 9.92
N GLU A 30 10.75 -15.99 9.39
CA GLU A 30 10.91 -14.79 8.57
C GLU A 30 11.19 -13.52 9.41
N PHE A 31 10.77 -13.52 10.67
CA PHE A 31 11.03 -12.41 11.60
C PHE A 31 12.53 -12.16 11.83
N PHE A 32 13.31 -13.23 11.92
CA PHE A 32 14.77 -13.15 12.22
C PHE A 32 15.64 -13.02 10.98
N LYS A 33 15.09 -13.14 9.77
CA LYS A 33 15.88 -12.95 8.55
C LYS A 33 16.15 -11.46 8.31
N THR A 34 17.44 -11.10 8.23
CA THR A 34 17.89 -9.75 7.83
C THR A 34 17.70 -9.50 6.34
N ASN A 35 17.78 -10.56 5.51
CA ASN A 35 17.43 -10.52 4.09
C ASN A 35 16.29 -11.48 3.83
N PRO A 36 15.14 -11.00 3.32
CA PRO A 36 14.05 -11.89 2.94
C PRO A 36 14.51 -12.83 1.83
N SER A 37 14.12 -14.09 1.92
CA SER A 37 14.35 -15.07 0.87
C SER A 37 13.83 -14.53 -0.47
N LYS A 38 14.61 -14.69 -1.55
CA LYS A 38 14.15 -14.40 -2.91
C LYS A 38 13.16 -15.45 -3.44
N ASP A 39 12.79 -16.42 -2.61
CA ASP A 39 11.78 -17.40 -2.93
C ASP A 39 10.40 -16.73 -3.02
N GLN A 40 9.90 -16.58 -4.24
CA GLN A 40 8.61 -15.95 -4.54
C GLN A 40 7.41 -16.75 -4.02
N SER A 41 7.61 -18.01 -3.56
CA SER A 41 6.55 -18.80 -2.96
C SER A 41 6.15 -18.31 -1.56
N ILE A 42 6.99 -17.49 -0.91
CA ILE A 42 6.75 -16.97 0.43
C ILE A 42 6.24 -15.53 0.32
N LEU A 43 4.95 -15.33 0.61
CA LEU A 43 4.36 -14.00 0.71
C LEU A 43 5.04 -13.23 1.85
N ARG A 44 5.61 -12.06 1.54
CA ARG A 44 6.45 -11.28 2.46
C ARG A 44 6.14 -9.79 2.49
N ALA A 45 5.10 -9.37 1.80
CA ALA A 45 4.69 -7.98 1.78
C ALA A 45 4.31 -7.48 3.18
N SER A 46 4.83 -6.33 3.56
CA SER A 46 4.52 -5.66 4.83
C SER A 46 3.82 -4.32 4.65
N HIS A 47 3.76 -3.82 3.41
CA HIS A 47 3.07 -2.60 3.03
C HIS A 47 2.64 -2.69 1.57
N SER A 48 1.57 -1.97 1.20
CA SER A 48 1.02 -1.94 -0.15
C SER A 48 0.77 -0.51 -0.59
N GLU A 49 1.16 -0.21 -1.83
CA GLU A 49 0.90 1.07 -2.51
C GLU A 49 0.32 0.78 -3.90
N ILE A 50 -0.59 1.61 -4.40
CA ILE A 50 -0.98 1.61 -5.81
C ILE A 50 -0.14 2.67 -6.52
N VAL A 51 0.53 2.26 -7.60
CA VAL A 51 1.42 3.10 -8.41
C VAL A 51 0.71 3.48 -9.69
N PHE A 52 0.71 4.77 -10.03
CA PHE A 52 0.23 5.29 -11.29
C PHE A 52 1.39 5.44 -12.27
N GLU A 53 1.19 4.94 -13.48
CA GLU A 53 2.18 4.97 -14.57
C GLU A 53 1.75 5.94 -15.68
N PRO A 54 2.67 6.45 -16.50
CA PRO A 54 2.35 7.36 -17.63
C PRO A 54 1.31 6.80 -18.60
N SER A 55 1.28 5.47 -18.77
CA SER A 55 0.33 4.77 -19.65
C SER A 55 -1.11 4.71 -19.10
N ASP A 56 -1.34 5.12 -17.88
CA ASP A 56 -2.65 4.99 -17.22
C ASP A 56 -3.68 6.05 -17.65
N GLY A 57 -3.23 7.16 -18.25
CA GLY A 57 -4.09 8.20 -18.82
C GLY A 57 -4.88 9.01 -17.78
N VAL A 58 -4.40 9.05 -16.54
CA VAL A 58 -5.06 9.74 -15.41
C VAL A 58 -4.27 10.96 -14.90
N ASP A 59 -3.41 11.53 -15.74
CA ASP A 59 -2.56 12.67 -15.42
C ASP A 59 -3.31 13.79 -14.71
N HIS A 60 -4.48 14.18 -15.23
CA HIS A 60 -5.33 15.26 -14.70
C HIS A 60 -5.88 14.97 -13.28
N LEU A 61 -5.78 13.74 -12.79
CA LEU A 61 -6.18 13.34 -11.44
C LEU A 61 -5.00 13.26 -10.48
N MET A 62 -3.76 13.46 -10.97
CA MET A 62 -2.58 13.49 -10.11
C MET A 62 -2.39 14.88 -9.48
N PRO A 63 -1.73 14.97 -8.31
CA PRO A 63 -1.57 16.24 -7.59
C PRO A 63 -0.88 17.36 -8.36
N ASP A 64 0.04 17.03 -9.25
CA ASP A 64 0.78 17.97 -10.11
C ASP A 64 0.37 17.92 -11.60
N GLY A 65 -0.71 17.19 -11.89
CA GLY A 65 -1.26 17.07 -13.25
C GLY A 65 -0.51 16.12 -14.16
N THR A 66 0.36 15.24 -13.63
CA THR A 66 1.09 14.27 -14.45
C THR A 66 1.39 12.96 -13.75
N CYS A 67 1.31 11.85 -14.48
CA CYS A 67 1.78 10.53 -14.06
C CYS A 67 3.27 10.30 -14.41
N GLN A 68 3.93 11.24 -15.11
CA GLN A 68 5.34 11.09 -15.44
C GLN A 68 6.20 11.01 -14.18
N PRO A 69 7.27 10.20 -14.19
CA PRO A 69 8.23 10.19 -13.10
C PRO A 69 8.87 11.57 -12.96
N ASN A 70 9.18 11.97 -11.73
CA ASN A 70 9.94 13.19 -11.48
C ASN A 70 11.43 13.01 -11.86
N GLU A 71 12.24 14.05 -11.66
CA GLU A 71 13.69 14.02 -11.96
C GLU A 71 14.46 12.92 -11.23
N LYS A 72 13.90 12.39 -10.14
CA LYS A 72 14.48 11.26 -9.37
C LYS A 72 13.96 9.89 -9.83
N GLY A 73 13.08 9.84 -10.83
CA GLY A 73 12.44 8.60 -11.28
C GLY A 73 11.29 8.13 -10.39
N GLU A 74 10.84 8.95 -9.41
CA GLU A 74 9.76 8.60 -8.51
C GLU A 74 8.39 8.76 -9.19
N LEU A 75 7.50 7.77 -9.01
CA LEU A 75 6.12 7.76 -9.51
C LEU A 75 5.12 8.14 -8.42
N TRP A 76 3.96 8.64 -8.82
CA TRP A 76 2.85 8.86 -7.90
C TRP A 76 2.29 7.54 -7.38
N CYS A 77 2.19 7.44 -6.07
CA CYS A 77 1.61 6.30 -5.38
C CYS A 77 0.53 6.77 -4.41
N ILE A 78 -0.42 5.88 -4.14
CA ILE A 78 -1.47 6.06 -3.13
C ILE A 78 -1.46 4.90 -2.15
N SER A 79 -1.52 5.20 -0.88
CA SER A 79 -1.74 4.24 0.21
C SER A 79 -2.14 4.94 1.49
N SER A 80 -2.39 4.18 2.53
CA SER A 80 -2.55 4.66 3.90
C SER A 80 -1.30 4.34 4.72
N THR A 81 -0.77 5.33 5.45
CA THR A 81 0.43 5.20 6.28
C THR A 81 0.17 5.73 7.69
N GLY A 82 0.82 5.12 8.69
CA GLY A 82 0.70 5.56 10.08
C GLY A 82 1.73 6.61 10.49
N LEU A 83 2.91 6.64 9.86
CA LEU A 83 4.08 7.39 10.32
C LEU A 83 4.50 8.55 9.43
N GLU A 84 3.82 8.76 8.31
CA GLU A 84 4.10 9.86 7.40
C GLU A 84 3.06 10.96 7.52
N HIS A 85 3.47 12.20 7.24
CA HIS A 85 2.55 13.32 7.20
C HIS A 85 1.75 13.32 5.91
N ILE A 86 0.47 13.69 6.01
CA ILE A 86 -0.37 13.99 4.86
C ILE A 86 0.20 15.21 4.14
N PRO A 87 0.45 15.15 2.82
CA PRO A 87 1.02 16.27 2.08
C PRO A 87 0.23 17.56 2.20
N SER A 88 0.92 18.71 2.08
CA SER A 88 0.30 20.03 2.20
C SER A 88 -0.74 20.33 1.13
N PHE A 89 -0.64 19.72 -0.04
CA PHE A 89 -1.62 19.84 -1.13
C PHE A 89 -2.91 19.04 -0.90
N SER A 90 -2.96 18.17 0.11
CA SER A 90 -4.16 17.39 0.41
C SER A 90 -5.30 18.28 0.90
N LYS A 91 -6.51 18.07 0.36
CA LYS A 91 -7.72 18.80 0.77
C LYS A 91 -8.16 18.50 2.21
N ARG A 92 -7.77 17.36 2.75
CA ARG A 92 -8.15 16.94 4.09
C ARG A 92 -6.90 16.66 4.93
N ARG A 93 -6.85 17.20 6.12
CA ARG A 93 -5.82 16.97 7.14
C ARG A 93 -4.37 17.26 6.66
N PRO A 94 -4.09 18.34 5.90
CA PRO A 94 -2.73 18.65 5.44
C PRO A 94 -1.78 18.76 6.65
N GLY A 95 -0.58 18.23 6.53
CA GLY A 95 0.45 18.26 7.57
C GLY A 95 0.16 17.39 8.80
N LYS A 96 -0.98 16.69 8.90
CA LYS A 96 -1.27 15.78 10.02
C LYS A 96 -0.64 14.41 9.78
N MET A 97 -0.24 13.75 10.85
CA MET A 97 0.34 12.42 10.80
C MET A 97 -0.72 11.35 10.53
N GLY A 98 -0.38 10.41 9.67
CA GLY A 98 -1.12 9.17 9.39
C GLY A 98 -2.41 9.35 8.58
N GLY A 99 -2.57 8.53 7.58
CA GLY A 99 -3.76 8.44 6.74
C GLY A 99 -3.48 8.16 5.27
N VAL A 100 -4.54 8.18 4.48
CA VAL A 100 -4.48 8.02 3.02
C VAL A 100 -3.80 9.24 2.41
N ARG A 101 -2.80 9.01 1.56
CA ARG A 101 -2.02 10.08 0.95
C ARG A 101 -1.51 9.71 -0.43
N PHE A 102 -1.37 10.71 -1.29
CA PHE A 102 -0.47 10.62 -2.44
C PHE A 102 0.97 10.89 -2.00
N LYS A 103 1.92 10.16 -2.60
CA LYS A 103 3.35 10.37 -2.41
C LYS A 103 4.10 9.94 -3.68
N ARG A 104 5.20 10.60 -4.00
CA ARG A 104 6.13 10.10 -5.01
C ARG A 104 7.12 9.14 -4.36
N ILE A 105 7.30 7.97 -4.97
CA ILE A 105 8.14 6.88 -4.46
C ILE A 105 8.96 6.31 -5.62
N ASP A 106 10.24 6.05 -5.35
CA ASP A 106 11.07 5.20 -6.21
C ASP A 106 10.71 3.73 -5.95
N VAL A 107 9.95 3.17 -6.87
CA VAL A 107 9.52 1.76 -6.80
C VAL A 107 10.39 0.82 -7.63
N GLN A 108 11.47 1.34 -8.24
CA GLN A 108 12.38 0.55 -9.06
C GLN A 108 13.45 -0.18 -8.22
N THR A 109 13.45 0.01 -6.89
CA THR A 109 14.38 -0.63 -5.98
C THR A 109 13.97 -2.09 -5.72
N ASP A 110 14.93 -2.92 -5.30
CA ASP A 110 14.71 -4.32 -4.89
C ASP A 110 13.83 -4.49 -3.64
N GLN A 111 13.44 -3.38 -3.01
CA GLN A 111 12.55 -3.35 -1.86
C GLN A 111 11.06 -3.47 -2.25
N TRP A 112 10.73 -3.33 -3.54
CA TRP A 112 9.37 -3.39 -4.05
C TRP A 112 9.18 -4.53 -5.03
N GLU A 113 8.09 -5.25 -4.89
CA GLU A 113 7.57 -6.17 -5.89
C GLU A 113 6.38 -5.51 -6.57
N LEU A 114 6.39 -5.48 -7.92
CA LEU A 114 5.38 -4.81 -8.74
C LEU A 114 4.51 -5.84 -9.46
N ASP A 115 3.21 -5.81 -9.20
CA ASP A 115 2.22 -6.65 -9.87
C ASP A 115 1.24 -5.77 -10.66
N ASN A 116 0.93 -6.14 -11.91
CA ASN A 116 -0.03 -5.41 -12.73
C ASN A 116 -1.42 -5.43 -12.10
N LEU A 117 -2.13 -4.31 -12.14
CA LEU A 117 -3.49 -4.18 -11.63
C LEU A 117 -4.49 -4.15 -12.78
N PRO A 118 -5.28 -5.21 -12.97
CA PRO A 118 -6.28 -5.30 -14.03
C PRO A 118 -7.61 -4.63 -13.64
N PHE A 119 -7.53 -3.42 -13.09
CA PHE A 119 -8.67 -2.66 -12.56
C PHE A 119 -8.83 -1.32 -13.29
N ASP A 120 -9.97 -0.66 -13.08
CA ASP A 120 -10.30 0.65 -13.67
C ASP A 120 -9.47 1.75 -13.01
N THR A 121 -8.46 2.24 -13.72
CA THR A 121 -7.49 3.23 -13.22
C THR A 121 -8.16 4.56 -12.87
N VAL A 122 -9.18 4.98 -13.63
CA VAL A 122 -9.91 6.22 -13.38
C VAL A 122 -10.65 6.14 -12.04
N LYS A 123 -11.35 5.02 -11.79
CA LYS A 123 -12.04 4.81 -10.51
C LYS A 123 -11.07 4.82 -9.33
N VAL A 124 -9.92 4.18 -9.47
CA VAL A 124 -8.88 4.19 -8.44
C VAL A 124 -8.36 5.60 -8.18
N ALA A 125 -8.06 6.37 -9.22
CA ALA A 125 -7.56 7.74 -9.08
C ALA A 125 -8.60 8.68 -8.46
N VAL A 126 -9.90 8.53 -8.83
CA VAL A 126 -11.01 9.29 -8.22
C VAL A 126 -11.14 8.94 -6.74
N TRP A 127 -11.22 7.64 -6.41
CA TRP A 127 -11.28 7.18 -5.01
C TRP A 127 -10.12 7.76 -4.19
N SER A 128 -8.91 7.74 -4.76
CA SER A 128 -7.70 8.26 -4.13
C SER A 128 -7.83 9.74 -3.77
N ASN A 129 -8.35 10.56 -4.71
CA ASN A 129 -8.57 11.99 -4.47
C ASN A 129 -9.64 12.26 -3.41
N GLU A 130 -10.71 11.48 -3.38
CA GLU A 130 -11.81 11.63 -2.43
C GLU A 130 -11.44 11.22 -1.00
N ASN A 131 -10.54 10.24 -0.87
CA ASN A 131 -10.19 9.63 0.42
C ASN A 131 -8.87 10.14 1.02
N GLN A 132 -8.18 11.10 0.39
CA GLN A 132 -7.01 11.74 0.99
C GLN A 132 -7.33 12.25 2.41
N GLY A 133 -6.42 11.99 3.35
CA GLY A 133 -6.56 12.40 4.75
C GLY A 133 -7.48 11.52 5.58
N ARG A 134 -8.12 10.46 5.04
CA ARG A 134 -8.80 9.44 5.83
C ARG A 134 -7.80 8.80 6.79
N LEU A 135 -8.22 8.60 8.05
CA LEU A 135 -7.32 8.21 9.14
C LEU A 135 -6.69 6.83 8.93
N TYR A 136 -5.45 6.68 9.35
CA TYR A 136 -4.80 5.38 9.46
C TYR A 136 -5.36 4.56 10.63
N ASP A 137 -5.56 3.26 10.43
CA ASP A 137 -6.06 2.38 11.48
C ASP A 137 -4.93 1.73 12.28
N TRP A 138 -4.44 2.44 13.31
CA TRP A 138 -3.50 1.91 14.27
C TRP A 138 -4.05 0.76 15.11
N GLN A 139 -5.37 0.75 15.33
CA GLN A 139 -6.01 -0.28 16.15
C GLN A 139 -5.97 -1.62 15.44
N LEU A 140 -6.07 -1.60 14.12
CA LEU A 140 -5.97 -2.83 13.32
C LEU A 140 -4.57 -3.47 13.44
N ILE A 141 -3.50 -2.66 13.47
CA ILE A 141 -2.14 -3.18 13.73
C ILE A 141 -2.03 -3.83 15.10
N LEU A 142 -2.59 -3.20 16.13
CA LEU A 142 -2.68 -3.79 17.47
C LEU A 142 -3.58 -5.03 17.47
N GLY A 143 -4.63 -5.04 16.67
CA GLY A 143 -5.54 -6.16 16.48
C GLY A 143 -4.88 -7.37 15.85
N PHE A 144 -3.93 -7.19 14.95
CA PHE A 144 -3.10 -8.29 14.45
C PHE A 144 -2.32 -8.99 15.57
N LEU A 145 -2.01 -8.29 16.66
CA LEU A 145 -1.32 -8.86 17.82
C LEU A 145 -2.29 -9.49 18.82
N THR A 146 -3.52 -8.96 18.94
CA THR A 146 -4.45 -9.32 20.04
C THR A 146 -5.69 -10.09 19.63
N TRP A 147 -5.95 -10.29 18.33
CA TRP A 147 -7.15 -10.95 17.75
C TRP A 147 -8.49 -10.26 18.02
N VAL A 148 -8.53 -9.14 18.69
CA VAL A 148 -9.77 -8.48 19.14
C VAL A 148 -9.75 -7.00 18.79
N VAL A 149 -10.07 -6.64 17.53
CA VAL A 149 -10.29 -5.22 17.21
C VAL A 149 -11.44 -5.03 16.25
N PRO A 150 -12.43 -4.20 16.62
CA PRO A 150 -13.52 -3.84 15.72
C PRO A 150 -13.02 -2.94 14.59
N ASN A 151 -13.34 -3.32 13.35
CA ASN A 151 -13.09 -2.48 12.18
C ASN A 151 -13.91 -1.19 12.27
N LYS A 152 -13.25 -0.03 12.13
CA LYS A 152 -13.90 1.29 12.06
C LYS A 152 -13.85 1.82 10.65
N LYS A 153 -15.00 1.91 9.96
CA LYS A 153 -15.13 2.45 8.59
C LYS A 153 -14.46 3.81 8.35
N SER A 154 -14.17 4.58 9.41
CA SER A 154 -13.49 5.88 9.32
C SER A 154 -11.97 5.80 9.21
N ARG A 155 -11.38 4.61 9.34
CA ARG A 155 -9.94 4.37 9.33
C ARG A 155 -9.62 3.24 8.37
N VAL A 156 -8.42 3.26 7.79
CA VAL A 156 -7.95 2.22 6.87
C VAL A 156 -6.45 1.98 7.04
N MET A 157 -6.03 0.73 6.93
CA MET A 157 -4.61 0.39 6.76
C MET A 157 -4.20 0.41 5.28
N CYS A 158 -2.92 0.19 4.99
CA CYS A 158 -2.37 0.30 3.63
C CYS A 158 -3.05 -0.64 2.63
N SER A 159 -3.11 -1.93 2.92
CA SER A 159 -3.74 -2.94 2.04
C SER A 159 -5.25 -2.77 1.94
N GLU A 160 -5.91 -2.38 3.03
CA GLU A 160 -7.35 -2.08 3.02
C GLU A 160 -7.66 -0.86 2.13
N ALA A 161 -6.86 0.21 2.22
CA ALA A 161 -7.00 1.39 1.37
C ALA A 161 -6.81 1.03 -0.11
N CYS A 162 -5.80 0.21 -0.42
CA CYS A 162 -5.58 -0.28 -1.79
C CYS A 162 -6.76 -1.16 -2.26
N ALA A 163 -7.24 -2.09 -1.44
CA ALA A 163 -8.38 -2.96 -1.79
C ALA A 163 -9.68 -2.16 -2.00
N GLU A 164 -9.96 -1.17 -1.14
CA GLU A 164 -11.12 -0.27 -1.34
C GLU A 164 -11.00 0.54 -2.64
N ALA A 165 -9.81 1.10 -2.92
CA ALA A 165 -9.58 1.85 -4.15
C ALA A 165 -9.79 0.99 -5.40
N LEU A 166 -9.45 -0.30 -5.33
CA LEU A 166 -9.68 -1.28 -6.39
C LEU A 166 -11.16 -1.74 -6.48
N GLY A 167 -12.02 -1.31 -5.56
CA GLY A 167 -13.41 -1.75 -5.50
C GLY A 167 -13.59 -3.20 -5.06
N ILE A 168 -12.60 -3.77 -4.36
CA ILE A 168 -12.66 -5.14 -3.87
C ILE A 168 -13.59 -5.18 -2.64
N PRO A 169 -14.63 -6.04 -2.63
CA PRO A 169 -15.51 -6.18 -1.48
C PRO A 169 -14.74 -6.73 -0.26
N ASP A 170 -15.24 -6.42 0.94
CA ASP A 170 -14.62 -6.85 2.20
C ASP A 170 -13.14 -6.45 2.34
N SER A 171 -12.77 -5.27 1.86
CA SER A 171 -11.41 -4.72 1.84
C SER A 171 -10.67 -4.85 3.16
N HIS A 172 -11.38 -4.77 4.30
CA HIS A 172 -10.85 -4.91 5.66
C HIS A 172 -10.25 -6.29 5.98
N ARG A 173 -10.48 -7.27 5.12
CA ARG A 173 -9.93 -8.63 5.26
C ARG A 173 -8.54 -8.78 4.63
N PHE A 174 -8.12 -7.79 3.85
CA PHE A 174 -6.85 -7.86 3.14
C PHE A 174 -5.72 -7.29 4.00
N ASP A 175 -4.78 -8.15 4.37
CA ASP A 175 -3.43 -7.75 4.73
C ASP A 175 -2.55 -7.60 3.46
N PRO A 176 -1.33 -7.02 3.57
CA PRO A 176 -0.49 -6.80 2.40
C PRO A 176 -0.16 -8.07 1.60
N CYS A 177 0.04 -9.21 2.28
CA CYS A 177 0.33 -10.48 1.61
C CYS A 177 -0.88 -11.06 0.88
N SER A 178 -2.05 -11.05 1.52
CA SER A 178 -3.29 -11.56 0.92
C SER A 178 -3.75 -10.70 -0.26
N LEU A 179 -3.55 -9.38 -0.20
CA LEU A 179 -3.82 -8.50 -1.33
C LEU A 179 -2.88 -8.80 -2.51
N GLN A 180 -1.59 -8.98 -2.26
CA GLN A 180 -0.62 -9.36 -3.29
C GLN A 180 -0.98 -10.69 -3.94
N ALA A 181 -1.31 -11.71 -3.12
CA ALA A 181 -1.73 -13.02 -3.63
C ALA A 181 -2.99 -12.94 -4.49
N PHE A 182 -3.97 -12.15 -4.05
CA PHE A 182 -5.22 -11.93 -4.79
C PHE A 182 -4.94 -11.30 -6.17
N VAL A 183 -4.13 -10.24 -6.23
CA VAL A 183 -3.78 -9.57 -7.49
C VAL A 183 -3.03 -10.52 -8.43
N ARG A 184 -2.09 -11.31 -7.93
CA ARG A 184 -1.40 -12.34 -8.73
C ARG A 184 -2.34 -13.39 -9.26
N GLY A 185 -3.30 -13.84 -8.43
CA GLY A 185 -4.36 -14.76 -8.86
C GLY A 185 -5.21 -14.19 -10.01
N CYS A 186 -5.60 -12.91 -9.92
CA CYS A 186 -6.32 -12.22 -11.00
C CYS A 186 -5.52 -12.16 -12.31
N ASN A 187 -4.20 -11.92 -12.23
CA ASN A 187 -3.33 -11.89 -13.40
C ASN A 187 -3.19 -13.28 -14.06
N HIS A 188 -3.05 -14.34 -13.26
CA HIS A 188 -2.99 -15.72 -13.77
C HIS A 188 -4.29 -16.18 -14.44
N ALA A 189 -5.43 -15.73 -13.97
CA ALA A 189 -6.73 -16.11 -14.54
C ALA A 189 -7.02 -15.45 -15.89
N ARG A 190 -6.23 -14.45 -16.31
CA ARG A 190 -6.39 -13.71 -17.57
C ARG A 190 -5.42 -14.14 -18.69
N ASN A 191 -4.39 -14.88 -18.34
CA ASN A 191 -3.41 -15.48 -19.25
C ASN A 191 -3.81 -16.91 -19.63
#